data_2496a211c2ea8d22d47abb83956f961f
#
_entry.id   2496a211c2ea8d22d47abb83956f961f
#
_cell.length_a   1.000
_cell.length_b   1.000
_cell.length_c   1.000
_cell.angle_alpha   90.00
_cell.angle_beta   90.00
_cell.angle_gamma   90.00
#
_symmetry.space_group_name_H-M   'P 1'
#
loop_
_entity.id
_entity.type
_entity.pdbx_description
1 polymer ?
#
loop_
_entity_poly.entity_id
_entity_poly.type
_entity_poly.pdbx_seq_one_letter_code
_entity_poly.pdbx_strand_id
1 'polypeptide(L)'
;PDHDNEIDSTLFEDLVNAGITVSVSAGNDTSEVKYIKPASIESMITVSASDENNNRCKWSNFGDLVDIAAPGNSTIYTAEMGGGYREDFGGTSAAAPFVAAAAATVLMQNEKLSPAEVESKIKETAVPIQKRSYFTWCGAGLVNFYSLIDQPKLGDVEFSYTGGDYYEPIAVELSYSDPNAKIIYTTDMTAPSLTNGTVYTEPIEVTEHSLILAVAYDENNLKSDYAFSEYRVIYEAEENDFEITDKGSIRAYNGEHKAIIIPDTINGITPVEIGNQCFYQDDIEYVEFPDCITLIQKEAFRESSLESISGYGVEYCNQSAFYGCMNLYHENMPNIDGLARYVFYDCMLLTDFTFKDKLLDVGDSAFGYTALQEADFPNLETQKDAFNSTPCYTAYLPKLTELYGGFDGCSNLESIYIPNVTEVSYFAFKDCDSLSEDAVPFEQFTIVGSYAFSGAPFENIILPNCTEIGDAAFIGASSKYISAPKATTVGEDAFRYTFYLEEVNLESVETFVGTKAQFCDSVKLKYLYLPNAKNIPLLEWQMSLEVLQNGSWETQLEFIYAPKATEFQQTEESDLYYCKKLKSIFAPNLESLNLSMQSADMDEADDGVRFPKDSNVKLYLSDKLTTYSDF
;
A
#
# COMPACT_ATOMS: atom_id res chain seq x y z
N PRO A 1 7.81 -2.88 -16.12
CA PRO A 1 9.23 -2.62 -15.99
C PRO A 1 9.85 -3.88 -15.40
N ASP A 2 10.92 -4.36 -16.03
CA ASP A 2 11.60 -5.59 -15.70
C ASP A 2 12.09 -5.55 -14.25
N HIS A 3 11.48 -6.32 -13.35
CA HIS A 3 11.86 -6.47 -11.94
C HIS A 3 13.08 -7.39 -11.69
N ASP A 4 13.83 -7.74 -12.73
CA ASP A 4 15.05 -8.57 -12.64
C ASP A 4 16.32 -7.77 -12.25
N ASN A 5 16.20 -6.52 -11.82
CA ASN A 5 17.30 -5.79 -11.23
C ASN A 5 17.17 -5.83 -9.69
N GLU A 6 17.63 -6.91 -9.05
CA GLU A 6 18.12 -6.79 -7.68
C GLU A 6 19.11 -5.62 -7.67
N ILE A 7 18.69 -4.51 -7.05
CA ILE A 7 19.60 -3.38 -6.85
C ILE A 7 20.73 -3.91 -5.98
N ASP A 8 21.90 -4.04 -6.59
CA ASP A 8 23.09 -4.53 -5.91
C ASP A 8 23.48 -3.50 -4.84
N SER A 9 23.07 -3.78 -3.59
CA SER A 9 23.38 -2.93 -2.44
C SER A 9 24.89 -2.75 -2.26
N THR A 10 25.70 -3.73 -2.69
CA THR A 10 27.16 -3.68 -2.58
C THR A 10 27.75 -2.54 -3.40
N LEU A 11 27.15 -2.18 -4.54
CA LEU A 11 27.60 -1.06 -5.36
C LEU A 11 27.47 0.29 -4.61
N PHE A 12 26.39 0.49 -3.90
CA PHE A 12 26.17 1.72 -3.12
C PHE A 12 27.06 1.77 -1.89
N GLU A 13 27.24 0.64 -1.20
CA GLU A 13 28.19 0.52 -0.09
C GLU A 13 29.63 0.79 -0.54
N ASP A 14 30.02 0.30 -1.71
CA ASP A 14 31.33 0.57 -2.31
C ASP A 14 31.55 2.07 -2.60
N LEU A 15 30.50 2.78 -3.06
CA LEU A 15 30.57 4.24 -3.25
C LEU A 15 30.80 4.97 -1.94
N VAL A 16 30.07 4.61 -0.89
CA VAL A 16 30.21 5.21 0.44
C VAL A 16 31.58 4.88 1.04
N ASN A 17 32.05 3.63 0.92
CA ASN A 17 33.38 3.19 1.34
C ASN A 17 34.51 3.90 0.58
N ALA A 18 34.26 4.33 -0.65
CA ALA A 18 35.17 5.16 -1.43
C ALA A 18 35.15 6.65 -1.00
N GLY A 19 34.38 7.02 0.01
CA GLY A 19 34.27 8.38 0.53
C GLY A 19 33.25 9.27 -0.20
N ILE A 20 32.35 8.68 -0.97
CA ILE A 20 31.29 9.42 -1.68
C ILE A 20 30.04 9.49 -0.82
N THR A 21 29.58 10.69 -0.47
CA THR A 21 28.30 10.89 0.22
C THR A 21 27.16 10.70 -0.78
N VAL A 22 26.24 9.78 -0.49
CA VAL A 22 25.11 9.44 -1.33
C VAL A 22 23.82 9.84 -0.63
N SER A 23 22.98 10.65 -1.27
CA SER A 23 21.61 10.91 -0.83
C SER A 23 20.63 10.13 -1.71
N VAL A 24 19.63 9.52 -1.11
CA VAL A 24 18.64 8.68 -1.79
C VAL A 24 17.23 9.10 -1.41
N SER A 25 16.30 9.02 -2.36
CA SER A 25 14.89 9.28 -2.10
C SER A 25 14.25 8.13 -1.31
N ALA A 26 13.43 8.44 -0.30
CA ALA A 26 12.75 7.45 0.52
C ALA A 26 11.70 6.62 -0.25
N GLY A 27 11.15 7.16 -1.36
CA GLY A 27 10.03 6.58 -2.12
C GLY A 27 8.71 7.29 -1.84
N ASN A 28 7.66 6.96 -2.61
CA ASN A 28 6.40 7.73 -2.63
C ASN A 28 5.14 6.86 -2.42
N ASP A 29 5.27 5.76 -1.71
CA ASP A 29 4.26 4.70 -1.64
C ASP A 29 3.62 4.58 -0.24
N THR A 30 3.83 5.59 0.62
CA THR A 30 3.39 5.59 2.04
C THR A 30 3.88 4.35 2.79
N SER A 31 5.10 3.89 2.49
CA SER A 31 5.69 2.65 3.00
C SER A 31 6.87 2.92 3.94
N GLU A 32 7.16 1.96 4.82
CA GLU A 32 8.34 2.03 5.68
C GLU A 32 9.63 1.77 4.88
N VAL A 33 10.60 2.68 5.00
CA VAL A 33 11.85 2.67 4.23
C VAL A 33 12.68 1.41 4.42
N LYS A 34 12.59 0.73 5.58
CA LYS A 34 13.36 -0.50 5.85
C LYS A 34 13.18 -1.60 4.78
N TYR A 35 12.09 -1.54 4.02
CA TYR A 35 11.78 -2.50 2.96
C TYR A 35 12.08 -1.98 1.54
N ILE A 36 12.51 -0.73 1.39
CA ILE A 36 12.65 -0.06 0.09
C ILE A 36 14.13 0.06 -0.29
N LYS A 37 14.58 -0.64 -1.31
CA LYS A 37 15.93 -0.47 -1.85
C LYS A 37 15.93 0.58 -2.98
N PRO A 38 16.96 1.44 -3.06
CA PRO A 38 18.15 1.50 -2.21
C PRO A 38 17.99 2.30 -0.91
N ALA A 39 16.81 2.83 -0.60
CA ALA A 39 16.57 3.73 0.54
C ALA A 39 16.80 3.06 1.92
N SER A 40 16.75 1.72 2.01
CA SER A 40 17.03 0.98 3.25
C SER A 40 18.51 0.72 3.53
N ILE A 41 19.42 1.26 2.73
CA ILE A 41 20.86 1.09 2.94
C ILE A 41 21.34 2.15 3.94
N GLU A 42 21.63 1.74 5.17
CA GLU A 42 21.97 2.61 6.31
C GLU A 42 23.17 3.54 6.09
N SER A 43 24.04 3.21 5.14
CA SER A 43 25.22 4.03 4.85
C SER A 43 24.96 5.23 3.94
N MET A 44 23.72 5.37 3.43
CA MET A 44 23.29 6.48 2.59
C MET A 44 22.35 7.42 3.36
N ILE A 45 22.26 8.66 2.93
CA ILE A 45 21.35 9.64 3.54
C ILE A 45 19.99 9.50 2.88
N THR A 46 19.02 8.91 3.58
CA THR A 46 17.66 8.70 3.10
C THR A 46 16.77 9.90 3.36
N VAL A 47 16.14 10.39 2.29
CA VAL A 47 15.45 11.69 2.29
C VAL A 47 13.95 11.52 2.06
N SER A 48 13.13 11.92 3.06
CA SER A 48 11.68 12.05 2.92
C SER A 48 11.27 13.43 2.36
N ALA A 49 10.02 13.53 1.91
CA ALA A 49 9.49 14.76 1.32
C ALA A 49 8.61 15.53 2.31
N SER A 50 8.83 16.84 2.43
CA SER A 50 7.96 17.77 3.15
C SER A 50 7.15 18.68 2.23
N ASP A 51 5.99 19.14 2.74
CA ASP A 51 5.15 20.15 2.10
C ASP A 51 5.58 21.59 2.50
N GLU A 52 4.85 22.58 2.00
CA GLU A 52 5.07 24.02 2.27
C GLU A 52 4.80 24.42 3.73
N ASN A 53 4.10 23.58 4.50
CA ASN A 53 3.82 23.79 5.92
C ASN A 53 4.79 23.01 6.82
N ASN A 54 5.86 22.45 6.23
CA ASN A 54 6.85 21.60 6.88
C ASN A 54 6.32 20.26 7.42
N ASN A 55 5.14 19.82 6.99
CA ASN A 55 4.66 18.48 7.29
C ASN A 55 5.24 17.47 6.30
N ARG A 56 5.36 16.20 6.70
CA ARG A 56 5.65 15.12 5.76
C ARG A 56 4.54 15.05 4.70
N CYS A 57 4.91 14.98 3.43
CA CYS A 57 3.95 14.69 2.38
C CYS A 57 3.32 13.31 2.63
N LYS A 58 1.98 13.19 2.61
CA LYS A 58 1.25 11.97 2.97
C LYS A 58 1.73 10.73 2.21
N TRP A 59 2.10 10.89 0.96
CA TRP A 59 2.60 9.84 0.08
C TRP A 59 4.10 9.54 0.27
N SER A 60 4.88 10.35 1.00
CA SER A 60 6.31 10.08 1.23
C SER A 60 6.49 8.86 2.11
N ASN A 61 7.43 7.99 1.76
CA ASN A 61 7.83 6.90 2.62
C ASN A 61 8.47 7.42 3.91
N PHE A 62 8.49 6.60 4.96
CA PHE A 62 8.78 6.95 6.35
C PHE A 62 9.54 5.86 7.09
N GLY A 63 9.82 6.05 8.38
CA GLY A 63 10.41 5.05 9.28
C GLY A 63 11.79 5.44 9.80
N ASP A 64 12.34 4.57 10.65
CA ASP A 64 13.58 4.81 11.41
C ASP A 64 14.82 5.00 10.53
N LEU A 65 14.79 4.51 9.30
CA LEU A 65 15.88 4.66 8.32
C LEU A 65 15.78 5.94 7.48
N VAL A 66 14.77 6.79 7.72
CA VAL A 66 14.76 8.14 7.14
C VAL A 66 15.71 9.02 7.95
N ASP A 67 16.70 9.63 7.30
CA ASP A 67 17.69 10.47 7.97
C ASP A 67 17.24 11.91 8.10
N ILE A 68 16.55 12.43 7.08
CA ILE A 68 16.21 13.84 7.00
C ILE A 68 15.05 14.08 6.01
N ALA A 69 14.32 15.17 6.21
CA ALA A 69 13.32 15.65 5.27
C ALA A 69 13.85 16.83 4.44
N ALA A 70 13.33 16.97 3.24
CA ALA A 70 13.57 18.16 2.40
C ALA A 70 12.29 18.49 1.59
N PRO A 71 12.14 19.73 1.07
CA PRO A 71 10.98 20.08 0.26
C PRO A 71 10.79 19.13 -0.92
N GLY A 72 9.60 18.52 -1.03
CA GLY A 72 9.29 17.52 -2.05
C GLY A 72 7.86 17.61 -2.60
N ASN A 73 7.04 18.55 -2.13
CA ASN A 73 5.68 18.73 -2.65
C ASN A 73 5.70 19.23 -4.11
N SER A 74 4.63 19.03 -4.87
CA SER A 74 4.47 19.30 -6.31
C SER A 74 4.59 20.78 -6.74
N THR A 75 5.17 21.63 -5.90
CA THR A 75 5.39 23.05 -6.15
C THR A 75 6.85 23.43 -6.42
N ILE A 76 7.72 22.40 -6.62
CA ILE A 76 9.14 22.67 -6.82
C ILE A 76 9.43 23.12 -8.25
N TYR A 77 10.09 24.26 -8.34
CA TYR A 77 10.54 24.84 -9.59
C TYR A 77 11.81 24.13 -10.09
N THR A 78 11.75 23.48 -11.23
CA THR A 78 12.87 22.73 -11.78
C THR A 78 13.08 22.99 -13.27
N ALA A 79 14.30 22.71 -13.77
CA ALA A 79 14.61 22.80 -15.17
C ALA A 79 13.90 21.70 -15.99
N GLU A 80 13.41 22.05 -17.18
CA GLU A 80 12.74 21.11 -18.09
C GLU A 80 13.69 20.66 -19.19
N MET A 81 13.51 19.40 -19.63
CA MET A 81 14.29 18.83 -20.74
C MET A 81 13.93 19.54 -22.04
N GLY A 82 14.93 20.11 -22.72
CA GLY A 82 14.73 20.94 -23.92
C GLY A 82 14.80 22.44 -23.67
N GLY A 83 15.00 22.86 -22.43
CA GLY A 83 15.15 24.25 -21.98
C GLY A 83 13.84 24.86 -21.47
N GLY A 84 13.92 25.66 -20.43
CA GLY A 84 12.78 26.19 -19.68
C GLY A 84 12.72 25.67 -18.27
N TYR A 85 11.62 25.95 -17.61
CA TYR A 85 11.36 25.55 -16.23
C TYR A 85 9.92 25.06 -16.09
N ARG A 86 9.68 24.13 -15.17
CA ARG A 86 8.35 23.66 -14.78
C ARG A 86 8.14 23.86 -13.28
N GLU A 87 6.88 24.04 -12.88
CA GLU A 87 6.47 24.37 -11.48
C GLU A 87 5.74 23.19 -10.78
N ASP A 88 5.68 22.02 -11.42
CA ASP A 88 4.90 20.87 -10.96
C ASP A 88 5.77 19.65 -10.65
N PHE A 89 7.04 19.86 -10.32
CA PHE A 89 7.94 18.78 -9.94
C PHE A 89 7.82 18.49 -8.44
N GLY A 90 7.63 17.21 -8.10
CA GLY A 90 7.48 16.75 -6.71
C GLY A 90 7.97 15.31 -6.54
N GLY A 91 7.81 14.79 -5.32
CA GLY A 91 8.28 13.48 -4.93
C GLY A 91 9.51 13.55 -4.02
N THR A 92 9.81 12.44 -3.35
CA THR A 92 11.09 12.28 -2.61
C THR A 92 12.29 12.42 -3.54
N SER A 93 12.09 12.15 -4.85
CA SER A 93 13.08 12.41 -5.90
C SER A 93 13.40 13.89 -6.10
N ALA A 94 12.48 14.81 -5.73
CA ALA A 94 12.72 16.24 -5.70
C ALA A 94 13.41 16.67 -4.40
N ALA A 95 13.16 15.98 -3.29
CA ALA A 95 13.74 16.24 -1.98
C ALA A 95 15.23 15.83 -1.88
N ALA A 96 15.61 14.67 -2.40
CA ALA A 96 16.97 14.15 -2.32
C ALA A 96 18.06 15.11 -2.87
N PRO A 97 17.88 15.84 -3.98
CA PRO A 97 18.86 16.82 -4.48
C PRO A 97 19.15 17.98 -3.52
N PHE A 98 18.18 18.39 -2.68
CA PHE A 98 18.45 19.40 -1.64
C PHE A 98 19.47 18.89 -0.63
N VAL A 99 19.36 17.63 -0.24
CA VAL A 99 20.29 17.00 0.71
C VAL A 99 21.66 16.77 0.06
N ALA A 100 21.71 16.43 -1.22
CA ALA A 100 22.96 16.38 -1.97
C ALA A 100 23.66 17.74 -2.00
N ALA A 101 22.91 18.84 -2.18
CA ALA A 101 23.45 20.20 -2.13
C ALA A 101 23.90 20.59 -0.70
N ALA A 102 23.19 20.11 0.32
CA ALA A 102 23.58 20.28 1.72
C ALA A 102 24.91 19.57 2.01
N ALA A 103 25.08 18.32 1.57
CA ALA A 103 26.31 17.56 1.66
C ALA A 103 27.49 18.29 0.97
N ALA A 104 27.25 18.81 -0.22
CA ALA A 104 28.25 19.62 -0.92
C ALA A 104 28.62 20.88 -0.13
N THR A 105 27.67 21.55 0.52
CA THR A 105 27.91 22.73 1.38
C THR A 105 28.80 22.38 2.58
N VAL A 106 28.58 21.23 3.20
CA VAL A 106 29.44 20.72 4.30
C VAL A 106 30.85 20.42 3.79
N LEU A 107 30.97 19.70 2.68
CA LEU A 107 32.27 19.34 2.09
C LEU A 107 33.07 20.55 1.58
N MET A 108 32.40 21.61 1.14
CA MET A 108 33.09 22.88 0.79
C MET A 108 33.85 23.50 1.96
N GLN A 109 33.44 23.23 3.20
CA GLN A 109 34.11 23.74 4.41
C GLN A 109 35.24 22.79 4.85
N ASN A 110 35.05 21.50 4.69
CA ASN A 110 36.07 20.49 4.98
C ASN A 110 35.91 19.26 4.06
N GLU A 111 36.70 19.24 2.99
CA GLU A 111 36.68 18.15 1.99
C GLU A 111 37.14 16.77 2.50
N LYS A 112 37.64 16.71 3.75
CA LYS A 112 38.17 15.47 4.34
C LYS A 112 37.13 14.71 5.19
N LEU A 113 35.95 15.25 5.35
CA LEU A 113 34.89 14.57 6.11
C LEU A 113 34.48 13.28 5.41
N SER A 114 34.31 12.24 6.19
CA SER A 114 33.70 10.99 5.74
C SER A 114 32.20 11.18 5.47
N PRO A 115 31.57 10.31 4.66
CA PRO A 115 30.11 10.34 4.45
C PRO A 115 29.30 10.38 5.73
N ALA A 116 29.65 9.59 6.75
CA ALA A 116 29.00 9.58 8.05
C ALA A 116 29.15 10.91 8.82
N GLU A 117 30.31 11.57 8.73
CA GLU A 117 30.50 12.89 9.35
C GLU A 117 29.72 13.98 8.63
N VAL A 118 29.55 13.86 7.30
CA VAL A 118 28.71 14.77 6.50
C VAL A 118 27.25 14.59 6.90
N GLU A 119 26.77 13.36 6.98
CA GLU A 119 25.42 13.01 7.42
C GLU A 119 25.15 13.56 8.83
N SER A 120 26.02 13.28 9.79
CA SER A 120 25.90 13.79 11.17
C SER A 120 25.74 15.29 11.20
N LYS A 121 26.57 16.05 10.45
CA LYS A 121 26.44 17.50 10.37
C LYS A 121 25.12 17.97 9.79
N ILE A 122 24.58 17.27 8.78
CA ILE A 122 23.29 17.61 8.19
C ILE A 122 22.17 17.36 9.20
N LYS A 123 22.20 16.22 9.90
CA LYS A 123 21.21 15.84 10.91
C LYS A 123 21.25 16.76 12.14
N GLU A 124 22.43 17.08 12.65
CA GLU A 124 22.63 17.97 13.81
C GLU A 124 22.11 19.41 13.59
N THR A 125 22.07 19.86 12.35
CA THR A 125 21.64 21.22 11.99
C THR A 125 20.22 21.31 11.47
N ALA A 126 19.51 20.19 11.36
CA ALA A 126 18.15 20.12 10.86
C ALA A 126 17.18 20.97 11.71
N VAL A 127 16.15 21.53 11.08
CA VAL A 127 15.03 22.13 11.81
C VAL A 127 14.07 21.02 12.18
N PRO A 128 13.82 20.78 13.47
CA PRO A 128 12.80 19.84 13.88
C PRO A 128 11.43 20.25 13.34
N ILE A 129 10.72 19.34 12.67
CA ILE A 129 9.42 19.60 12.04
C ILE A 129 8.35 18.61 12.49
N GLN A 130 8.58 17.90 13.59
CA GLN A 130 7.78 16.73 13.93
C GLN A 130 6.98 16.94 15.21
N LYS A 131 5.71 16.55 15.15
CA LYS A 131 4.93 16.21 16.32
C LYS A 131 5.40 14.83 16.84
N ARG A 132 5.21 14.56 18.14
CA ARG A 132 5.61 13.32 18.82
C ARG A 132 5.19 12.03 18.10
N SER A 133 4.06 12.08 17.41
CA SER A 133 3.49 11.01 16.59
C SER A 133 4.28 10.68 15.31
N TYR A 134 5.20 11.55 14.89
CA TYR A 134 5.91 11.43 13.62
C TYR A 134 7.42 11.31 13.77
N PHE A 135 7.92 11.03 14.99
CA PHE A 135 9.35 11.05 15.32
C PHE A 135 10.23 10.19 14.40
N THR A 136 9.68 9.08 13.88
CA THR A 136 10.39 8.16 12.97
C THR A 136 10.16 8.47 11.49
N TRP A 137 9.45 9.55 11.16
CA TRP A 137 8.88 9.70 9.82
C TRP A 137 9.65 10.65 8.91
N CYS A 138 10.37 11.61 9.50
CA CYS A 138 11.15 12.62 8.80
C CYS A 138 12.63 12.65 9.22
N GLY A 139 13.10 11.67 9.96
CA GLY A 139 14.45 11.64 10.49
C GLY A 139 14.75 12.79 11.46
N ALA A 140 15.89 13.45 11.31
CA ALA A 140 16.30 14.56 12.15
C ALA A 140 15.49 15.87 11.96
N GLY A 141 14.64 15.93 10.93
CA GLY A 141 13.86 17.13 10.59
C GLY A 141 14.14 17.67 9.20
N LEU A 142 13.81 18.93 8.95
CA LEU A 142 14.01 19.59 7.66
C LEU A 142 15.45 20.06 7.47
N VAL A 143 16.05 19.78 6.30
CA VAL A 143 17.40 20.24 5.94
C VAL A 143 17.53 21.75 6.07
N ASN A 144 18.59 22.22 6.73
CA ASN A 144 18.80 23.64 7.06
C ASN A 144 20.14 24.16 6.54
N PHE A 145 20.17 24.70 5.34
CA PHE A 145 21.37 25.24 4.70
C PHE A 145 22.04 26.36 5.49
N TYR A 146 21.27 27.16 6.21
CA TYR A 146 21.83 28.29 6.97
C TYR A 146 22.74 27.80 8.11
N SER A 147 22.34 26.75 8.81
CA SER A 147 23.09 26.20 9.95
C SER A 147 24.25 25.28 9.54
N LEU A 148 24.30 24.87 8.27
CA LEU A 148 25.40 24.07 7.73
C LEU A 148 26.68 24.89 7.51
N ILE A 149 26.60 26.21 7.38
CA ILE A 149 27.77 27.07 7.20
C ILE A 149 28.43 27.25 8.57
N ASP A 150 29.72 26.89 8.71
CA ASP A 150 30.47 26.97 9.96
C ASP A 150 30.36 28.36 10.60
N GLN A 151 29.48 28.45 11.58
CA GLN A 151 29.44 29.54 12.54
C GLN A 151 29.89 28.96 13.89
N PRO A 152 30.56 29.72 14.76
CA PRO A 152 30.84 29.26 16.12
C PRO A 152 29.52 28.83 16.76
N LYS A 153 29.38 27.54 17.12
CA LYS A 153 28.18 27.03 17.75
C LYS A 153 28.05 27.58 19.16
N LEU A 154 26.89 28.15 19.44
CA LEU A 154 26.43 28.39 20.78
C LEU A 154 25.77 27.10 21.31
N GLY A 155 25.82 26.85 22.63
CA GLY A 155 25.15 25.67 23.23
C GLY A 155 23.63 25.68 23.00
N ASP A 156 22.95 24.64 23.46
CA ASP A 156 21.51 24.48 23.21
C ASP A 156 20.64 25.23 24.21
N VAL A 157 19.42 25.56 23.83
CA VAL A 157 18.38 26.03 24.74
C VAL A 157 17.86 24.84 25.55
N GLU A 158 17.80 24.97 26.88
CA GLU A 158 17.30 23.93 27.78
C GLU A 158 15.85 24.22 28.17
N PHE A 159 15.04 23.16 28.30
CA PHE A 159 13.65 23.19 28.72
C PHE A 159 13.52 22.64 30.15
N SER A 160 12.72 23.31 31.00
CA SER A 160 12.49 22.87 32.40
C SER A 160 11.70 21.56 32.51
N TYR A 161 10.95 21.22 31.48
CA TYR A 161 10.21 19.97 31.37
C TYR A 161 10.68 19.15 30.16
N THR A 162 10.75 17.83 30.31
CA THR A 162 10.93 16.91 29.17
C THR A 162 9.65 16.81 28.37
N GLY A 163 9.75 16.57 27.08
CA GLY A 163 8.59 16.29 26.22
C GLY A 163 7.80 15.09 26.74
N GLY A 164 6.47 15.14 26.60
CA GLY A 164 5.63 14.06 27.08
C GLY A 164 4.17 14.45 27.38
N ASP A 165 3.44 13.49 27.97
CA ASP A 165 2.07 13.67 28.41
C ASP A 165 2.03 14.16 29.86
N TYR A 166 1.18 15.13 30.13
CA TYR A 166 0.98 15.76 31.42
C TYR A 166 -0.51 15.79 31.72
N TYR A 167 -0.87 15.58 32.99
CA TYR A 167 -2.27 15.54 33.43
C TYR A 167 -2.70 16.85 34.13
N GLU A 168 -1.87 17.87 34.06
CA GLU A 168 -2.11 19.24 34.54
C GLU A 168 -1.37 20.22 33.64
N PRO A 169 -1.86 21.45 33.45
CA PRO A 169 -1.12 22.50 32.76
C PRO A 169 0.27 22.70 33.35
N ILE A 170 1.25 22.92 32.50
CA ILE A 170 2.65 23.16 32.89
C ILE A 170 3.14 24.51 32.39
N ALA A 171 4.05 25.11 33.16
CA ALA A 171 4.74 26.35 32.78
C ALA A 171 6.21 26.02 32.40
N VAL A 172 6.50 25.98 31.12
CA VAL A 172 7.82 25.59 30.58
C VAL A 172 8.76 26.77 30.63
N GLU A 173 9.84 26.65 31.39
CA GLU A 173 10.94 27.65 31.41
C GLU A 173 11.97 27.27 30.35
N LEU A 174 12.46 28.29 29.63
CA LEU A 174 13.58 28.14 28.70
C LEU A 174 14.81 28.79 29.33
N SER A 175 15.94 28.10 29.27
CA SER A 175 17.22 28.62 29.76
C SER A 175 18.32 28.43 28.73
N TYR A 176 19.36 29.28 28.86
CA TYR A 176 20.51 29.25 28.00
C TYR A 176 21.78 29.64 28.78
N SER A 177 22.92 29.08 28.42
CA SER A 177 24.17 29.26 29.16
C SER A 177 24.69 30.72 29.21
N ASP A 178 24.43 31.54 28.19
CA ASP A 178 24.71 32.97 28.20
C ASP A 178 23.48 33.77 28.65
N PRO A 179 23.51 34.41 29.82
CA PRO A 179 22.38 35.19 30.34
C PRO A 179 22.04 36.44 29.52
N ASN A 180 22.93 36.87 28.61
CA ASN A 180 22.67 38.01 27.73
C ASN A 180 22.08 37.58 26.38
N ALA A 181 22.04 36.30 26.10
CA ALA A 181 21.46 35.79 24.87
C ALA A 181 19.92 36.04 24.86
N LYS A 182 19.41 36.28 23.67
CA LYS A 182 17.98 36.41 23.42
C LYS A 182 17.42 35.10 22.96
N ILE A 183 16.59 34.45 23.76
CA ILE A 183 15.86 33.25 23.34
C ILE A 183 14.61 33.66 22.58
N ILE A 184 14.39 33.03 21.41
CA ILE A 184 13.17 33.19 20.60
C ILE A 184 12.55 31.82 20.43
N TYR A 185 11.24 31.75 20.58
CA TYR A 185 10.50 30.50 20.41
C TYR A 185 9.27 30.65 19.52
N THR A 186 8.80 29.54 18.99
CA THR A 186 7.52 29.39 18.27
C THR A 186 6.76 28.17 18.82
N THR A 187 5.44 28.19 18.67
CA THR A 187 4.53 27.06 19.03
C THR A 187 3.69 26.61 17.84
N ASP A 188 3.95 27.13 16.65
CA ASP A 188 3.20 26.90 15.40
C ASP A 188 3.98 26.07 14.38
N MET A 189 4.99 25.33 14.82
CA MET A 189 5.91 24.53 13.98
C MET A 189 6.76 25.34 12.98
N THR A 190 6.71 26.66 13.01
CA THR A 190 7.62 27.47 12.19
C THR A 190 8.97 27.62 12.87
N ALA A 191 10.06 27.71 12.09
CA ALA A 191 11.39 27.89 12.64
C ALA A 191 11.52 29.28 13.31
N PRO A 192 11.86 29.38 14.61
CA PRO A 192 12.07 30.66 15.28
C PRO A 192 13.31 31.36 14.74
N SER A 193 13.21 32.70 14.60
CA SER A 193 14.29 33.55 14.10
C SER A 193 14.18 34.96 14.66
N LEU A 194 15.15 35.83 14.35
CA LEU A 194 15.09 37.25 14.75
C LEU A 194 13.86 38.00 14.19
N THR A 195 13.22 37.47 13.16
CA THR A 195 12.04 38.05 12.49
C THR A 195 10.79 37.18 12.62
N ASN A 196 10.89 36.00 13.23
CA ASN A 196 9.79 35.06 13.41
C ASN A 196 9.83 34.45 14.80
N GLY A 197 8.71 34.45 15.50
CA GLY A 197 8.55 33.91 16.85
C GLY A 197 8.49 34.99 17.94
N THR A 198 8.33 34.47 19.16
CA THR A 198 8.19 35.28 20.38
C THR A 198 9.50 35.31 21.16
N VAL A 199 9.90 36.49 21.67
CA VAL A 199 11.04 36.59 22.58
C VAL A 199 10.65 36.02 23.93
N TYR A 200 11.41 35.06 24.42
CA TYR A 200 11.17 34.47 25.72
C TYR A 200 11.49 35.48 26.85
N THR A 201 10.52 35.74 27.69
CA THR A 201 10.62 36.65 28.83
C THR A 201 10.00 36.09 30.11
N GLU A 202 9.13 35.12 29.98
CA GLU A 202 8.41 34.46 31.10
C GLU A 202 8.10 33.00 30.71
N PRO A 203 7.82 32.12 31.69
CA PRO A 203 7.46 30.74 31.43
C PRO A 203 6.32 30.63 30.43
N ILE A 204 6.41 29.63 29.52
CA ILE A 204 5.41 29.36 28.49
C ILE A 204 4.34 28.46 29.10
N GLU A 205 3.12 28.96 29.22
CA GLU A 205 1.99 28.16 29.68
C GLU A 205 1.57 27.17 28.58
N VAL A 206 1.62 25.89 28.91
CA VAL A 206 1.17 24.78 28.06
C VAL A 206 -0.11 24.22 28.68
N THR A 207 -1.22 24.47 28.00
CA THR A 207 -2.57 24.03 28.42
C THR A 207 -3.19 23.06 27.44
N GLU A 208 -2.57 22.85 26.28
CA GLU A 208 -3.03 21.94 25.22
C GLU A 208 -1.83 21.27 24.57
N HIS A 209 -2.05 20.51 23.50
CA HIS A 209 -0.98 19.93 22.70
C HIS A 209 -0.12 21.05 22.09
N SER A 210 1.16 21.09 22.41
CA SER A 210 2.08 22.15 21.98
C SER A 210 3.46 21.60 21.66
N LEU A 211 3.98 21.97 20.49
CA LEU A 211 5.38 21.80 20.12
C LEU A 211 6.08 23.15 20.26
N ILE A 212 7.04 23.25 21.17
CA ILE A 212 7.84 24.46 21.38
C ILE A 212 9.17 24.27 20.67
N LEU A 213 9.47 25.11 19.66
CA LEU A 213 10.79 25.25 19.05
C LEU A 213 11.46 26.51 19.61
N ALA A 214 12.74 26.42 19.96
CA ALA A 214 13.48 27.53 20.51
C ALA A 214 14.88 27.66 19.93
N VAL A 215 15.39 28.90 19.85
CA VAL A 215 16.75 29.23 19.42
C VAL A 215 17.26 30.40 20.24
N ALA A 216 18.54 30.39 20.63
CA ALA A 216 19.17 31.53 21.30
C ALA A 216 20.04 32.33 20.31
N TYR A 217 20.10 33.66 20.50
CA TYR A 217 20.97 34.56 19.77
C TYR A 217 21.84 35.35 20.76
N ASP A 218 23.16 35.41 20.52
CA ASP A 218 24.07 36.29 21.27
C ASP A 218 23.98 37.75 20.83
N GLU A 219 24.79 38.62 21.43
CA GLU A 219 24.87 40.06 21.10
C GLU A 219 25.33 40.33 19.66
N ASN A 220 25.98 39.39 19.00
CA ASN A 220 26.46 39.47 17.62
C ASN A 220 25.48 38.84 16.61
N ASN A 221 24.29 38.45 17.06
CA ASN A 221 23.30 37.67 16.31
C ASN A 221 23.79 36.27 15.84
N LEU A 222 24.78 35.72 16.53
CA LEU A 222 25.15 34.35 16.36
C LEU A 222 24.08 33.47 17.02
N LYS A 223 23.61 32.42 16.37
CA LYS A 223 22.53 31.60 16.88
C LYS A 223 23.01 30.25 17.43
N SER A 224 22.25 29.69 18.39
CA SER A 224 22.33 28.29 18.80
C SER A 224 21.77 27.36 17.73
N ASP A 225 21.93 26.05 17.91
CA ASP A 225 21.08 25.08 17.23
C ASP A 225 19.62 25.25 17.69
N TYR A 226 18.67 24.66 16.94
CA TYR A 226 17.29 24.64 17.35
C TYR A 226 17.10 23.57 18.43
N ALA A 227 16.49 23.95 19.53
CA ALA A 227 16.00 23.03 20.53
C ALA A 227 14.47 22.93 20.43
N PHE A 228 13.92 21.78 20.72
CA PHE A 228 12.47 21.56 20.68
C PHE A 228 12.00 20.61 21.77
N SER A 229 10.75 20.77 22.17
CA SER A 229 10.07 19.82 23.05
C SER A 229 8.58 19.85 22.78
N GLU A 230 7.96 18.69 22.78
CA GLU A 230 6.53 18.52 22.52
C GLU A 230 5.83 18.06 23.80
N TYR A 231 4.70 18.69 24.10
CA TYR A 231 3.91 18.47 25.30
C TYR A 231 2.45 18.25 24.92
N ARG A 232 1.80 17.33 25.59
CA ARG A 232 0.35 17.16 25.52
C ARG A 232 -0.22 17.17 26.93
N VAL A 233 -1.20 18.05 27.16
CA VAL A 233 -1.94 18.10 28.42
C VAL A 233 -3.23 17.32 28.23
N ILE A 234 -3.43 16.29 29.07
CA ILE A 234 -4.60 15.41 29.07
C ILE A 234 -5.45 15.77 30.26
N TYR A 235 -6.74 16.03 30.03
CA TYR A 235 -7.69 16.44 31.05
C TYR A 235 -8.65 15.31 31.41
N GLU A 236 -8.95 15.13 32.69
CA GLU A 236 -10.15 14.41 33.08
C GLU A 236 -11.36 15.27 32.67
N ALA A 237 -12.18 14.78 31.73
CA ALA A 237 -13.31 15.53 31.21
C ALA A 237 -14.42 15.63 32.28
N GLU A 238 -15.14 16.77 32.31
CA GLU A 238 -16.23 16.98 33.24
C GLU A 238 -17.46 16.14 32.84
N GLU A 239 -18.21 15.62 33.82
CA GLU A 239 -19.43 14.82 33.56
C GLU A 239 -20.46 15.58 32.70
N ASN A 240 -20.51 16.93 32.83
CA ASN A 240 -21.43 17.78 32.09
C ASN A 240 -21.03 17.98 30.61
N ASP A 241 -19.81 17.61 30.24
CA ASP A 241 -19.34 17.68 28.84
C ASP A 241 -19.94 16.58 27.98
N PHE A 242 -20.57 15.58 28.62
CA PHE A 242 -21.10 14.43 27.89
C PHE A 242 -22.62 14.38 27.85
N GLU A 243 -23.14 13.98 26.70
CA GLU A 243 -24.52 13.50 26.58
C GLU A 243 -24.52 11.98 26.68
N ILE A 244 -25.10 11.42 27.77
CA ILE A 244 -25.19 9.99 28.01
C ILE A 244 -26.65 9.54 28.14
N THR A 245 -26.94 8.34 27.62
CA THR A 245 -28.25 7.71 27.77
C THR A 245 -28.35 6.95 29.09
N ASP A 246 -29.58 6.69 29.57
CA ASP A 246 -29.86 5.85 30.77
C ASP A 246 -29.23 4.45 30.68
N LYS A 247 -28.83 4.01 29.47
CA LYS A 247 -28.21 2.71 29.23
C LYS A 247 -26.67 2.76 29.15
N GLY A 248 -26.07 3.91 29.42
CA GLY A 248 -24.62 4.07 29.41
C GLY A 248 -24.01 4.30 28.02
N SER A 249 -24.79 4.67 27.02
CA SER A 249 -24.25 5.06 25.69
C SER A 249 -23.92 6.55 25.68
N ILE A 250 -22.64 6.91 25.45
CA ILE A 250 -22.19 8.29 25.29
C ILE A 250 -22.54 8.73 23.87
N ARG A 251 -23.34 9.79 23.73
CA ARG A 251 -23.83 10.26 22.42
C ARG A 251 -23.08 11.44 21.85
N ALA A 252 -22.54 12.28 22.70
CA ALA A 252 -21.76 13.45 22.30
C ALA A 252 -20.79 13.85 23.41
N TYR A 253 -19.71 14.47 23.01
CA TYR A 253 -18.81 15.26 23.82
C TYR A 253 -18.91 16.72 23.41
N ASN A 254 -19.13 17.63 24.37
CA ASN A 254 -19.30 19.06 24.14
C ASN A 254 -18.27 19.89 24.92
N GLY A 255 -17.21 19.25 25.44
CA GLY A 255 -16.13 19.92 26.15
C GLY A 255 -15.19 20.67 25.22
N GLU A 256 -14.30 21.49 25.79
CA GLU A 256 -13.36 22.31 25.02
C GLU A 256 -11.99 21.61 24.80
N HIS A 257 -11.68 20.56 25.58
CA HIS A 257 -10.37 19.90 25.53
C HIS A 257 -10.29 18.85 24.44
N LYS A 258 -9.16 18.82 23.73
CA LYS A 258 -8.89 17.87 22.63
C LYS A 258 -8.22 16.57 23.07
N ALA A 259 -7.66 16.54 24.28
CA ALA A 259 -7.03 15.36 24.87
C ALA A 259 -7.69 15.08 26.21
N ILE A 260 -8.44 13.99 26.32
CA ILE A 260 -9.32 13.72 27.46
C ILE A 260 -9.24 12.30 28.00
N ILE A 261 -9.53 12.19 29.29
CA ILE A 261 -9.90 10.94 29.97
C ILE A 261 -11.40 10.97 30.21
N ILE A 262 -12.13 9.97 29.77
CA ILE A 262 -13.56 9.82 30.04
C ILE A 262 -13.72 9.26 31.46
N PRO A 263 -14.53 9.90 32.34
CA PRO A 263 -14.69 9.44 33.70
C PRO A 263 -15.45 8.09 33.81
N ASP A 264 -15.18 7.33 34.88
CA ASP A 264 -15.84 6.04 35.18
C ASP A 264 -17.36 6.14 35.33
N THR A 265 -17.86 7.31 35.67
CA THR A 265 -19.30 7.61 35.77
C THR A 265 -19.59 9.00 35.20
N ILE A 266 -20.70 9.13 34.49
CA ILE A 266 -21.17 10.39 33.93
C ILE A 266 -22.60 10.63 34.43
N ASN A 267 -22.83 11.67 35.21
CA ASN A 267 -24.13 11.97 35.84
C ASN A 267 -24.72 10.78 36.62
N GLY A 268 -23.85 9.99 37.28
CA GLY A 268 -24.23 8.81 38.05
C GLY A 268 -24.55 7.56 37.19
N ILE A 269 -24.25 7.60 35.86
CA ILE A 269 -24.42 6.49 34.93
C ILE A 269 -23.05 5.97 34.54
N THR A 270 -22.84 4.65 34.64
CA THR A 270 -21.61 4.01 34.14
C THR A 270 -21.65 3.93 32.61
N PRO A 271 -20.69 4.54 31.87
CA PRO A 271 -20.61 4.41 30.42
C PRO A 271 -20.23 2.98 30.04
N VAL A 272 -20.86 2.43 29.02
CA VAL A 272 -20.58 1.07 28.49
C VAL A 272 -20.21 1.05 27.04
N GLU A 273 -20.52 2.13 26.32
CA GLU A 273 -20.19 2.26 24.91
C GLU A 273 -19.98 3.73 24.48
N ILE A 274 -19.14 3.91 23.45
CA ILE A 274 -19.12 5.14 22.69
C ILE A 274 -20.19 5.03 21.61
N GLY A 275 -21.17 5.92 21.63
CA GLY A 275 -22.34 5.88 20.75
C GLY A 275 -22.03 6.22 19.29
N ASN A 276 -23.05 6.02 18.45
CA ASN A 276 -22.93 6.34 17.02
C ASN A 276 -22.54 7.80 16.80
N GLN A 277 -21.49 8.05 16.02
CA GLN A 277 -21.05 9.38 15.59
C GLN A 277 -20.71 10.34 16.75
N CYS A 278 -20.35 9.82 17.94
CA CYS A 278 -20.08 10.61 19.14
C CYS A 278 -19.01 11.68 18.91
N PHE A 279 -17.92 11.34 18.21
CA PHE A 279 -16.79 12.20 17.83
C PHE A 279 -16.63 12.30 16.30
N TYR A 280 -17.74 12.28 15.55
CA TYR A 280 -17.74 12.35 14.10
C TYR A 280 -17.22 13.70 13.60
N GLN A 281 -16.13 13.70 12.80
CA GLN A 281 -15.46 14.90 12.30
C GLN A 281 -15.05 15.89 13.42
N ASP A 282 -14.80 15.35 14.61
CA ASP A 282 -14.39 16.12 15.78
C ASP A 282 -12.89 16.44 15.73
N ASP A 283 -12.49 17.50 16.38
CA ASP A 283 -11.08 17.91 16.49
C ASP A 283 -10.35 17.29 17.70
N ILE A 284 -10.95 16.25 18.30
CA ILE A 284 -10.35 15.44 19.38
C ILE A 284 -9.05 14.78 18.91
N GLU A 285 -8.00 14.88 19.72
CA GLU A 285 -6.66 14.36 19.41
C GLU A 285 -6.30 13.11 20.24
N TYR A 286 -6.82 13.01 21.47
CA TYR A 286 -6.59 11.88 22.36
C TYR A 286 -7.82 11.56 23.20
N VAL A 287 -8.14 10.28 23.33
CA VAL A 287 -9.18 9.80 24.24
C VAL A 287 -8.69 8.56 24.99
N GLU A 288 -8.82 8.60 26.33
CA GLU A 288 -8.65 7.45 27.19
C GLU A 288 -10.02 7.02 27.75
N PHE A 289 -10.35 5.74 27.59
CA PHE A 289 -11.61 5.15 28.06
C PHE A 289 -11.45 4.46 29.39
N PRO A 290 -12.45 4.54 30.29
CA PRO A 290 -12.54 3.67 31.44
C PRO A 290 -12.79 2.20 31.01
N ASP A 291 -12.36 1.26 31.83
CA ASP A 291 -12.47 -0.20 31.55
C ASP A 291 -13.90 -0.70 31.37
N CYS A 292 -14.90 0.06 31.78
CA CYS A 292 -16.31 -0.28 31.60
C CYS A 292 -16.85 -0.07 30.19
N ILE A 293 -16.12 0.65 29.31
CA ILE A 293 -16.48 0.81 27.92
C ILE A 293 -15.96 -0.40 27.13
N THR A 294 -16.88 -1.22 26.62
CA THR A 294 -16.58 -2.46 25.90
C THR A 294 -16.85 -2.37 24.39
N LEU A 295 -17.56 -1.33 23.95
CA LEU A 295 -18.06 -1.24 22.60
C LEU A 295 -17.86 0.17 22.03
N ILE A 296 -17.30 0.25 20.82
CA ILE A 296 -17.27 1.48 20.02
C ILE A 296 -18.26 1.32 18.88
N GLN A 297 -19.27 2.19 18.85
CA GLN A 297 -20.38 2.10 17.90
C GLN A 297 -20.01 2.66 16.51
N LYS A 298 -20.97 2.51 15.59
CA LYS A 298 -20.82 2.90 14.19
C LYS A 298 -20.40 4.36 14.04
N GLU A 299 -19.33 4.59 13.26
CA GLU A 299 -18.83 5.92 12.87
C GLU A 299 -18.44 6.81 14.07
N ALA A 300 -18.15 6.22 15.25
CA ALA A 300 -17.97 6.96 16.50
C ALA A 300 -16.87 8.04 16.41
N PHE A 301 -15.76 7.75 15.73
CA PHE A 301 -14.63 8.68 15.50
C PHE A 301 -14.38 8.96 14.02
N ARG A 302 -15.32 8.63 13.15
CA ARG A 302 -15.13 8.76 11.71
C ARG A 302 -14.67 10.18 11.33
N GLU A 303 -13.57 10.25 10.56
CA GLU A 303 -12.98 11.49 10.04
C GLU A 303 -12.61 12.51 11.14
N SER A 304 -12.38 12.07 12.39
CA SER A 304 -11.90 12.92 13.47
C SER A 304 -10.39 13.19 13.36
N SER A 305 -9.92 14.17 14.12
CA SER A 305 -8.49 14.53 14.22
C SER A 305 -7.69 13.60 15.13
N LEU A 306 -8.28 12.48 15.58
CA LEU A 306 -7.71 11.56 16.56
C LEU A 306 -6.29 11.10 16.19
N GLU A 307 -5.35 11.29 17.11
CA GLU A 307 -3.94 10.92 16.97
C GLU A 307 -3.62 9.62 17.71
N SER A 308 -4.18 9.45 18.90
CA SER A 308 -4.02 8.23 19.66
C SER A 308 -5.22 7.96 20.57
N ILE A 309 -5.41 6.69 20.93
CA ILE A 309 -6.55 6.23 21.72
C ILE A 309 -6.15 5.10 22.67
N SER A 310 -6.73 5.06 23.87
CA SER A 310 -6.50 3.99 24.83
C SER A 310 -7.81 3.52 25.44
N GLY A 311 -7.99 2.20 25.55
CA GLY A 311 -9.22 1.61 26.09
C GLY A 311 -9.11 0.11 26.34
N TYR A 312 -8.66 -0.27 27.53
CA TYR A 312 -8.46 -1.68 27.89
C TYR A 312 -9.75 -2.51 27.96
N GLY A 313 -10.91 -1.85 28.18
CA GLY A 313 -12.21 -2.51 28.22
C GLY A 313 -12.80 -2.85 26.85
N VAL A 314 -12.30 -2.23 25.78
CA VAL A 314 -12.89 -2.36 24.44
C VAL A 314 -12.68 -3.77 23.88
N GLU A 315 -13.80 -4.44 23.55
CA GLU A 315 -13.83 -5.80 22.98
C GLU A 315 -14.23 -5.79 21.50
N TYR A 316 -15.04 -4.81 21.08
CA TYR A 316 -15.55 -4.77 19.71
C TYR A 316 -15.66 -3.34 19.14
N CYS A 317 -15.29 -3.17 17.87
CA CYS A 317 -15.49 -1.94 17.12
C CYS A 317 -16.48 -2.16 15.97
N ASN A 318 -17.52 -1.32 15.93
CA ASN A 318 -18.58 -1.40 14.94
C ASN A 318 -18.18 -0.69 13.63
N GLN A 319 -19.03 -0.81 12.60
CA GLN A 319 -18.77 -0.34 11.25
C GLN A 319 -18.21 1.10 11.21
N SER A 320 -17.07 1.27 10.52
CA SER A 320 -16.46 2.58 10.24
C SER A 320 -16.11 3.38 11.51
N ALA A 321 -15.88 2.71 12.65
CA ALA A 321 -15.70 3.39 13.93
C ALA A 321 -14.58 4.45 13.89
N PHE A 322 -13.50 4.17 13.18
CA PHE A 322 -12.33 5.06 12.99
C PHE A 322 -12.06 5.39 11.51
N TYR A 323 -13.03 5.18 10.63
CA TYR A 323 -12.88 5.44 9.19
C TYR A 323 -12.33 6.85 8.94
N GLY A 324 -11.22 6.96 8.19
CA GLY A 324 -10.64 8.25 7.81
C GLY A 324 -10.01 9.04 8.96
N CYS A 325 -9.68 8.40 10.11
CA CYS A 325 -8.86 9.02 11.16
C CYS A 325 -7.41 9.08 10.67
N MET A 326 -7.12 10.00 9.75
CA MET A 326 -5.84 10.07 9.03
C MET A 326 -4.64 10.38 9.94
N ASN A 327 -4.87 10.91 11.14
CA ASN A 327 -3.84 11.24 12.11
C ASN A 327 -3.63 10.13 13.15
N LEU A 328 -4.47 9.08 13.16
CA LEU A 328 -4.37 7.99 14.13
C LEU A 328 -3.12 7.14 13.84
N TYR A 329 -2.14 7.22 14.73
CA TYR A 329 -0.88 6.49 14.63
C TYR A 329 -0.70 5.44 15.72
N HIS A 330 -1.47 5.51 16.80
CA HIS A 330 -1.38 4.60 17.94
C HIS A 330 -2.76 4.30 18.51
N GLU A 331 -3.06 3.03 18.63
CA GLU A 331 -4.19 2.52 19.41
C GLU A 331 -3.68 1.60 20.52
N ASN A 332 -4.29 1.66 21.68
CA ASN A 332 -4.00 0.80 22.82
C ASN A 332 -5.30 0.17 23.33
N MET A 333 -5.84 -0.76 22.56
CA MET A 333 -7.08 -1.49 22.84
C MET A 333 -6.86 -3.01 22.74
N PRO A 334 -6.01 -3.59 23.61
CA PRO A 334 -5.47 -4.95 23.44
C PRO A 334 -6.49 -6.09 23.60
N ASN A 335 -7.74 -5.79 23.95
CA ASN A 335 -8.78 -6.80 24.16
C ASN A 335 -9.79 -6.90 23.02
N ILE A 336 -9.62 -6.18 21.95
CA ILE A 336 -10.48 -6.32 20.76
C ILE A 336 -10.34 -7.75 20.20
N ASP A 337 -11.46 -8.44 20.06
CA ASP A 337 -11.56 -9.78 19.47
C ASP A 337 -12.31 -9.81 18.13
N GLY A 338 -13.02 -8.72 17.79
CA GLY A 338 -13.74 -8.60 16.53
C GLY A 338 -13.83 -7.17 16.00
N LEU A 339 -13.75 -7.02 14.67
CA LEU A 339 -13.90 -5.77 13.95
C LEU A 339 -15.00 -5.88 12.90
N ALA A 340 -15.90 -4.91 12.86
CA ALA A 340 -16.83 -4.78 11.75
C ALA A 340 -16.13 -4.23 10.49
N ARG A 341 -16.88 -4.04 9.42
CA ARG A 341 -16.33 -3.52 8.15
C ARG A 341 -15.84 -2.07 8.29
N TYR A 342 -14.74 -1.76 7.59
CA TYR A 342 -14.17 -0.41 7.45
C TYR A 342 -13.74 0.25 8.78
N VAL A 343 -13.41 -0.51 9.83
CA VAL A 343 -13.14 0.07 11.16
C VAL A 343 -11.98 1.04 11.11
N PHE A 344 -10.82 0.65 10.58
CA PHE A 344 -9.62 1.48 10.45
C PHE A 344 -9.31 1.87 8.99
N TYR A 345 -10.32 1.78 8.12
CA TYR A 345 -10.12 2.14 6.71
C TYR A 345 -9.64 3.59 6.58
N ASP A 346 -8.58 3.80 5.77
CA ASP A 346 -7.94 5.11 5.55
C ASP A 346 -7.31 5.73 6.81
N CYS A 347 -6.91 4.89 7.81
CA CYS A 347 -6.05 5.30 8.92
C CYS A 347 -4.58 5.21 8.50
N MET A 348 -4.15 6.13 7.64
CA MET A 348 -2.88 6.06 6.88
C MET A 348 -1.62 6.08 7.75
N LEU A 349 -1.71 6.37 9.04
CA LEU A 349 -0.56 6.44 9.95
C LEU A 349 -0.45 5.21 10.86
N LEU A 350 -1.44 4.33 10.84
CA LEU A 350 -1.50 3.19 11.74
C LEU A 350 -0.70 2.01 11.16
N THR A 351 0.42 1.70 11.80
CA THR A 351 1.41 0.71 11.33
C THR A 351 1.32 -0.64 12.02
N ASP A 352 0.74 -0.71 13.21
CA ASP A 352 0.61 -1.92 14.01
C ASP A 352 -0.63 -1.84 14.92
N PHE A 353 -1.03 -2.98 15.50
CA PHE A 353 -2.22 -3.11 16.34
C PHE A 353 -1.92 -3.88 17.62
N THR A 354 -2.37 -3.35 18.77
CA THR A 354 -2.13 -3.97 20.08
C THR A 354 -2.97 -5.22 20.31
N PHE A 355 -4.08 -5.39 19.58
CA PHE A 355 -5.03 -6.50 19.70
C PHE A 355 -4.76 -7.69 18.77
N LYS A 356 -3.72 -7.67 17.96
CA LYS A 356 -3.47 -8.71 16.95
C LYS A 356 -3.48 -10.15 17.47
N ASP A 357 -3.02 -10.35 18.72
CA ASP A 357 -3.05 -11.66 19.38
C ASP A 357 -4.45 -12.11 19.85
N LYS A 358 -5.43 -11.23 19.85
CA LYS A 358 -6.79 -11.51 20.30
C LYS A 358 -7.79 -11.65 19.17
N LEU A 359 -7.52 -10.99 18.06
CA LEU A 359 -8.44 -10.84 16.95
C LEU A 359 -8.83 -12.18 16.33
N LEU A 360 -10.13 -12.46 16.27
CA LEU A 360 -10.71 -13.70 15.73
C LEU A 360 -11.42 -13.49 14.41
N ASP A 361 -12.10 -12.34 14.26
CA ASP A 361 -12.93 -12.01 13.10
C ASP A 361 -12.72 -10.57 12.63
N VAL A 362 -12.57 -10.38 11.32
CA VAL A 362 -12.36 -9.08 10.71
C VAL A 362 -13.31 -8.88 9.53
N GLY A 363 -14.10 -7.83 9.63
CA GLY A 363 -15.01 -7.42 8.57
C GLY A 363 -14.31 -6.83 7.35
N ASP A 364 -15.11 -6.64 6.32
CA ASP A 364 -14.73 -6.13 5.01
C ASP A 364 -13.91 -4.84 5.09
N SER A 365 -12.72 -4.83 4.49
CA SER A 365 -11.79 -3.70 4.36
C SER A 365 -11.44 -3.02 5.70
N ALA A 366 -11.42 -3.76 6.81
CA ALA A 366 -11.25 -3.16 8.13
C ALA A 366 -9.90 -2.47 8.32
N PHE A 367 -8.84 -2.95 7.66
CA PHE A 367 -7.49 -2.36 7.66
C PHE A 367 -7.10 -1.72 6.33
N GLY A 368 -8.04 -1.61 5.38
CA GLY A 368 -7.76 -1.07 4.05
C GLY A 368 -7.13 0.32 4.12
N TYR A 369 -6.10 0.58 3.31
CA TYR A 369 -5.36 1.85 3.26
C TYR A 369 -4.75 2.30 4.60
N THR A 370 -4.48 1.38 5.53
CA THR A 370 -3.61 1.66 6.67
C THR A 370 -2.14 1.56 6.25
N ALA A 371 -1.22 1.99 7.12
CA ALA A 371 0.21 1.81 6.92
C ALA A 371 0.73 0.47 7.47
N LEU A 372 -0.13 -0.52 7.62
CA LEU A 372 0.21 -1.85 8.15
C LEU A 372 1.31 -2.51 7.32
N GLN A 373 2.44 -2.83 7.95
CA GLN A 373 3.61 -3.40 7.28
C GLN A 373 3.66 -4.94 7.37
N GLU A 374 3.12 -5.48 8.45
CA GLU A 374 3.09 -6.92 8.74
C GLU A 374 1.68 -7.32 9.17
N ALA A 375 1.03 -8.17 8.39
CA ALA A 375 -0.30 -8.72 8.73
C ALA A 375 -0.13 -9.98 9.61
N ASP A 376 0.39 -9.81 10.83
CA ASP A 376 0.61 -10.89 11.79
C ASP A 376 -0.57 -11.01 12.77
N PHE A 377 -1.53 -11.90 12.44
CA PHE A 377 -2.72 -12.15 13.25
C PHE A 377 -2.86 -13.64 13.54
N PRO A 378 -2.16 -14.15 14.58
CA PRO A 378 -2.01 -15.59 14.81
C PRO A 378 -3.30 -16.33 15.18
N ASN A 379 -4.35 -15.59 15.59
CA ASN A 379 -5.62 -16.16 15.98
C ASN A 379 -6.78 -15.86 15.03
N LEU A 380 -6.55 -15.12 13.96
CA LEU A 380 -7.58 -14.75 12.99
C LEU A 380 -8.13 -15.99 12.26
N GLU A 381 -9.42 -16.24 12.41
CA GLU A 381 -10.13 -17.39 11.82
C GLU A 381 -10.89 -16.99 10.55
N THR A 382 -11.45 -15.78 10.51
CA THR A 382 -12.24 -15.28 9.38
C THR A 382 -11.86 -13.84 9.02
N GLN A 383 -11.83 -13.57 7.73
CA GLN A 383 -11.66 -12.23 7.20
C GLN A 383 -12.35 -12.08 5.84
N LYS A 384 -12.69 -10.85 5.47
CA LYS A 384 -13.24 -10.52 4.17
C LYS A 384 -12.62 -9.24 3.67
N ASP A 385 -11.75 -9.35 2.66
CA ASP A 385 -11.06 -8.22 2.02
C ASP A 385 -10.34 -7.28 3.01
N ALA A 386 -9.86 -7.85 4.14
CA ALA A 386 -9.49 -7.07 5.32
C ALA A 386 -8.28 -6.16 5.11
N PHE A 387 -7.29 -6.58 4.31
CA PHE A 387 -5.98 -5.93 4.18
C PHE A 387 -5.79 -5.22 2.83
N ASN A 388 -6.85 -4.99 2.07
CA ASN A 388 -6.76 -4.41 0.73
C ASN A 388 -5.99 -3.07 0.73
N SER A 389 -5.10 -2.92 -0.24
CA SER A 389 -4.28 -1.72 -0.44
C SER A 389 -3.45 -1.30 0.79
N THR A 390 -3.06 -2.28 1.62
CA THR A 390 -2.04 -2.07 2.66
C THR A 390 -0.65 -2.27 2.08
N PRO A 391 0.37 -1.57 2.59
CA PRO A 391 1.75 -1.73 2.15
C PRO A 391 2.45 -2.94 2.80
N CYS A 392 1.70 -3.94 3.26
CA CYS A 392 2.27 -5.08 3.99
C CYS A 392 3.22 -5.92 3.13
N TYR A 393 4.33 -6.34 3.75
CA TYR A 393 5.36 -7.19 3.12
C TYR A 393 5.17 -8.67 3.45
N THR A 394 4.61 -8.96 4.61
CA THR A 394 4.38 -10.31 5.08
C THR A 394 2.99 -10.48 5.67
N ALA A 395 2.41 -11.66 5.50
CA ALA A 395 1.17 -12.03 6.15
C ALA A 395 1.31 -13.37 6.88
N TYR A 396 1.04 -13.41 8.19
CA TYR A 396 1.05 -14.61 9.02
C TYR A 396 -0.33 -14.86 9.63
N LEU A 397 -1.10 -15.77 9.01
CA LEU A 397 -2.50 -16.05 9.32
C LEU A 397 -2.72 -17.56 9.50
N PRO A 398 -2.11 -18.19 10.52
CA PRO A 398 -2.04 -19.64 10.64
C PRO A 398 -3.38 -20.33 10.90
N LYS A 399 -4.42 -19.61 11.37
CA LYS A 399 -5.74 -20.17 11.63
C LYS A 399 -6.78 -19.86 10.56
N LEU A 400 -6.46 -18.96 9.62
CA LEU A 400 -7.39 -18.60 8.56
C LEU A 400 -7.78 -19.82 7.73
N THR A 401 -9.07 -20.00 7.46
CA THR A 401 -9.61 -21.13 6.71
C THR A 401 -10.10 -20.78 5.31
N GLU A 402 -10.49 -19.54 5.09
CA GLU A 402 -10.98 -19.02 3.81
C GLU A 402 -10.33 -17.69 3.50
N LEU A 403 -9.92 -17.49 2.25
CA LEU A 403 -9.38 -16.22 1.77
C LEU A 403 -10.31 -15.64 0.69
N TYR A 404 -11.23 -14.80 1.12
CA TYR A 404 -12.15 -14.08 0.25
C TYR A 404 -11.69 -12.62 0.11
N GLY A 405 -11.03 -12.27 -1.00
CA GLY A 405 -10.28 -11.04 -1.09
C GLY A 405 -9.10 -11.04 -0.11
N GLY A 406 -8.75 -9.91 0.41
CA GLY A 406 -7.82 -9.77 1.53
C GLY A 406 -6.58 -8.98 1.19
N PHE A 407 -5.94 -9.26 0.07
CA PHE A 407 -4.68 -8.62 -0.32
C PHE A 407 -4.73 -7.92 -1.68
N ASP A 408 -5.93 -7.55 -2.17
CA ASP A 408 -6.09 -6.75 -3.40
C ASP A 408 -5.29 -5.45 -3.29
N GLY A 409 -4.38 -5.20 -4.22
CA GLY A 409 -3.54 -4.02 -4.25
C GLY A 409 -2.40 -3.97 -3.23
N CYS A 410 -2.09 -5.08 -2.52
CA CYS A 410 -0.93 -5.17 -1.65
C CYS A 410 0.35 -5.39 -2.47
N SER A 411 0.76 -4.37 -3.22
CA SER A 411 1.86 -4.45 -4.19
C SER A 411 3.22 -4.82 -3.58
N ASN A 412 3.40 -4.61 -2.27
CA ASN A 412 4.63 -4.90 -1.55
C ASN A 412 4.65 -6.29 -0.91
N LEU A 413 3.55 -7.05 -0.94
CA LEU A 413 3.46 -8.35 -0.29
C LEU A 413 4.44 -9.34 -0.94
N GLU A 414 5.43 -9.81 -0.18
CA GLU A 414 6.47 -10.74 -0.63
C GLU A 414 6.19 -12.18 -0.20
N SER A 415 5.54 -12.37 0.96
CA SER A 415 5.30 -13.70 1.52
C SER A 415 4.00 -13.79 2.32
N ILE A 416 3.38 -14.99 2.29
CA ILE A 416 2.14 -15.26 3.02
C ILE A 416 2.16 -16.66 3.64
N TYR A 417 1.70 -16.79 4.89
CA TYR A 417 1.56 -18.06 5.60
C TYR A 417 0.09 -18.30 5.98
N ILE A 418 -0.60 -19.14 5.21
CA ILE A 418 -2.03 -19.48 5.30
C ILE A 418 -2.27 -20.99 5.19
N PRO A 419 -1.72 -21.81 6.10
CA PRO A 419 -1.64 -23.28 5.92
C PRO A 419 -2.99 -24.00 5.85
N ASN A 420 -4.08 -23.37 6.27
CA ASN A 420 -5.41 -23.99 6.32
C ASN A 420 -6.36 -23.48 5.22
N VAL A 421 -5.95 -22.51 4.41
CA VAL A 421 -6.77 -21.98 3.32
C VAL A 421 -6.73 -22.92 2.13
N THR A 422 -7.89 -23.44 1.72
CA THR A 422 -8.03 -24.32 0.54
C THR A 422 -8.80 -23.66 -0.61
N GLU A 423 -9.43 -22.53 -0.35
CA GLU A 423 -10.20 -21.77 -1.32
C GLU A 423 -9.76 -20.31 -1.33
N VAL A 424 -9.39 -19.82 -2.50
CA VAL A 424 -9.01 -18.42 -2.73
C VAL A 424 -9.94 -17.82 -3.77
N SER A 425 -10.47 -16.65 -3.51
CA SER A 425 -11.43 -16.03 -4.43
C SER A 425 -11.46 -14.51 -4.34
N TYR A 426 -12.07 -13.89 -5.30
CA TYR A 426 -12.45 -12.49 -5.33
C TYR A 426 -11.29 -11.52 -5.05
N PHE A 427 -10.38 -11.41 -6.02
CA PHE A 427 -9.22 -10.52 -5.94
C PHE A 427 -8.21 -10.84 -4.82
N ALA A 428 -8.18 -12.08 -4.29
CA ALA A 428 -7.36 -12.43 -3.12
C ALA A 428 -5.90 -11.96 -3.22
N PHE A 429 -5.28 -12.05 -4.41
CA PHE A 429 -3.90 -11.64 -4.69
C PHE A 429 -3.79 -10.76 -5.94
N LYS A 430 -4.85 -10.02 -6.24
CA LYS A 430 -4.83 -9.11 -7.38
C LYS A 430 -3.83 -7.98 -7.13
N ASP A 431 -3.01 -7.66 -8.14
CA ASP A 431 -2.02 -6.59 -8.11
C ASP A 431 -1.01 -6.70 -6.93
N CYS A 432 -0.73 -7.94 -6.45
CA CYS A 432 0.36 -8.23 -5.51
C CYS A 432 1.68 -8.40 -6.28
N ASP A 433 2.24 -7.30 -6.78
CA ASP A 433 3.35 -7.30 -7.74
C ASP A 433 4.67 -7.90 -7.21
N SER A 434 4.87 -7.89 -5.89
CA SER A 434 6.09 -8.39 -5.23
C SER A 434 5.94 -9.81 -4.69
N LEU A 435 4.75 -10.44 -4.79
CA LEU A 435 4.51 -11.75 -4.19
C LEU A 435 5.28 -12.83 -4.90
N SER A 436 6.12 -13.57 -4.15
CA SER A 436 6.89 -14.69 -4.68
C SER A 436 6.01 -15.92 -4.93
N GLU A 437 6.21 -16.60 -6.07
CA GLU A 437 5.49 -17.85 -6.35
C GLU A 437 5.79 -18.95 -5.32
N ASP A 438 7.00 -18.99 -4.76
CA ASP A 438 7.39 -19.94 -3.72
C ASP A 438 6.71 -19.67 -2.36
N ALA A 439 6.21 -18.47 -2.15
CA ALA A 439 5.52 -18.07 -0.93
C ALA A 439 4.03 -18.42 -0.95
N VAL A 440 3.45 -18.67 -2.13
CA VAL A 440 2.03 -19.02 -2.27
C VAL A 440 1.84 -20.53 -2.21
N PRO A 441 1.04 -21.05 -1.29
CA PRO A 441 0.85 -22.51 -1.13
C PRO A 441 -0.12 -23.09 -2.18
N PHE A 442 0.22 -22.99 -3.46
CA PHE A 442 -0.61 -23.42 -4.59
C PHE A 442 -1.13 -24.85 -4.49
N GLU A 443 -0.34 -25.75 -3.91
CA GLU A 443 -0.67 -27.18 -3.79
C GLU A 443 -1.85 -27.48 -2.85
N GLN A 444 -2.20 -26.56 -1.95
CA GLN A 444 -3.35 -26.78 -1.07
C GLN A 444 -4.67 -26.27 -1.65
N PHE A 445 -4.64 -25.41 -2.69
CA PHE A 445 -5.86 -24.81 -3.22
C PHE A 445 -6.68 -25.83 -4.01
N THR A 446 -7.95 -25.95 -3.62
CA THR A 446 -8.96 -26.81 -4.28
C THR A 446 -9.88 -26.00 -5.19
N ILE A 447 -10.09 -24.71 -4.86
CA ILE A 447 -10.85 -23.75 -5.65
C ILE A 447 -10.03 -22.47 -5.81
N VAL A 448 -9.90 -22.03 -7.06
CA VAL A 448 -9.39 -20.71 -7.43
C VAL A 448 -10.54 -19.91 -8.01
N GLY A 449 -11.10 -19.02 -7.23
CA GLY A 449 -12.29 -18.25 -7.60
C GLY A 449 -12.00 -17.06 -8.52
N SER A 450 -13.03 -16.23 -8.71
CA SER A 450 -12.99 -15.12 -9.66
C SER A 450 -11.92 -14.10 -9.31
N TYR A 451 -11.11 -13.70 -10.30
CA TYR A 451 -10.03 -12.70 -10.19
C TYR A 451 -8.95 -13.00 -9.14
N ALA A 452 -8.87 -14.23 -8.60
CA ALA A 452 -8.00 -14.55 -7.46
C ALA A 452 -6.53 -14.16 -7.68
N PHE A 453 -6.00 -14.37 -8.88
CA PHE A 453 -4.63 -14.08 -9.29
C PHE A 453 -4.57 -13.10 -10.48
N SER A 454 -5.52 -12.18 -10.57
CA SER A 454 -5.53 -11.14 -11.60
C SER A 454 -4.26 -10.29 -11.49
N GLY A 455 -3.53 -10.10 -12.61
CA GLY A 455 -2.29 -9.31 -12.63
C GLY A 455 -1.09 -9.95 -11.94
N ALA A 456 -1.23 -11.16 -11.38
CA ALA A 456 -0.17 -11.79 -10.58
C ALA A 456 1.14 -11.99 -11.37
N PRO A 457 2.32 -11.77 -10.72
CA PRO A 457 3.62 -11.76 -11.39
C PRO A 457 4.26 -13.16 -11.54
N PHE A 458 3.53 -14.24 -11.17
CA PHE A 458 4.08 -15.59 -11.09
C PHE A 458 4.47 -16.15 -12.45
N GLU A 459 5.68 -16.69 -12.57
CA GLU A 459 6.14 -17.36 -13.79
C GLU A 459 5.44 -18.71 -13.99
N ASN A 460 5.27 -19.48 -12.90
CA ASN A 460 4.63 -20.79 -12.92
C ASN A 460 3.54 -20.88 -11.85
N ILE A 461 2.35 -21.31 -12.24
CA ILE A 461 1.24 -21.56 -11.32
C ILE A 461 0.90 -23.05 -11.35
N ILE A 462 1.20 -23.76 -10.26
CA ILE A 462 1.02 -25.22 -10.17
C ILE A 462 -0.03 -25.55 -9.12
N LEU A 463 -1.21 -25.94 -9.57
CA LEU A 463 -2.43 -26.18 -8.78
C LEU A 463 -2.84 -27.67 -8.83
N PRO A 464 -2.09 -28.61 -8.24
CA PRO A 464 -2.32 -30.05 -8.43
C PRO A 464 -3.62 -30.56 -7.83
N ASN A 465 -4.26 -29.79 -6.95
CA ASN A 465 -5.49 -30.17 -6.27
C ASN A 465 -6.69 -29.32 -6.68
N CYS A 466 -6.51 -28.28 -7.49
CA CYS A 466 -7.57 -27.39 -7.94
C CYS A 466 -8.59 -28.15 -8.81
N THR A 467 -9.87 -28.07 -8.45
CA THR A 467 -10.99 -28.70 -9.16
C THR A 467 -11.83 -27.70 -9.94
N GLU A 468 -11.74 -26.41 -9.58
CA GLU A 468 -12.52 -25.34 -10.19
C GLU A 468 -11.66 -24.08 -10.35
N ILE A 469 -11.70 -23.49 -11.56
CA ILE A 469 -11.10 -22.20 -11.90
C ILE A 469 -12.23 -21.25 -12.24
N GLY A 470 -12.34 -20.14 -11.50
CA GLY A 470 -13.39 -19.14 -11.64
C GLY A 470 -13.17 -18.16 -12.78
N ASP A 471 -14.11 -17.21 -12.90
CA ASP A 471 -14.08 -16.17 -13.94
C ASP A 471 -12.89 -15.25 -13.76
N ALA A 472 -12.18 -14.96 -14.86
CA ALA A 472 -11.03 -14.09 -14.88
C ALA A 472 -9.94 -14.41 -13.82
N ALA A 473 -9.86 -15.68 -13.36
CA ALA A 473 -9.00 -16.08 -12.24
C ALA A 473 -7.53 -15.67 -12.41
N PHE A 474 -7.01 -15.73 -13.65
CA PHE A 474 -5.63 -15.39 -14.01
C PHE A 474 -5.55 -14.26 -15.05
N ILE A 475 -6.58 -13.44 -15.16
CA ILE A 475 -6.61 -12.35 -16.15
C ILE A 475 -5.38 -11.44 -15.98
N GLY A 476 -4.64 -11.21 -17.06
CA GLY A 476 -3.44 -10.36 -17.05
C GLY A 476 -2.23 -10.93 -16.31
N ALA A 477 -2.30 -12.17 -15.81
CA ALA A 477 -1.16 -12.80 -15.13
C ALA A 477 0.06 -12.94 -16.07
N SER A 478 1.27 -12.75 -15.52
CA SER A 478 2.53 -12.82 -16.27
C SER A 478 3.04 -14.24 -16.50
N SER A 479 2.24 -15.25 -16.15
CA SER A 479 2.63 -16.66 -16.12
C SER A 479 2.98 -17.21 -17.50
N LYS A 480 4.05 -18.04 -17.53
CA LYS A 480 4.44 -18.84 -18.70
C LYS A 480 3.82 -20.23 -18.68
N TYR A 481 3.62 -20.80 -17.49
CA TYR A 481 3.06 -22.12 -17.30
C TYR A 481 1.98 -22.12 -16.23
N ILE A 482 0.80 -22.67 -16.55
CA ILE A 482 -0.29 -22.88 -15.59
C ILE A 482 -0.74 -24.34 -15.66
N SER A 483 -0.75 -25.02 -14.52
CA SER A 483 -1.15 -26.43 -14.40
C SER A 483 -2.24 -26.63 -13.36
N ALA A 484 -3.42 -27.06 -13.79
CA ALA A 484 -4.52 -27.45 -12.94
C ALA A 484 -5.12 -28.79 -13.45
N PRO A 485 -4.39 -29.92 -13.31
CA PRO A 485 -4.75 -31.19 -13.96
C PRO A 485 -6.04 -31.79 -13.45
N LYS A 486 -6.53 -31.44 -12.27
CA LYS A 486 -7.79 -31.89 -11.69
C LYS A 486 -8.96 -30.96 -11.93
N ALA A 487 -8.73 -29.74 -12.46
CA ALA A 487 -9.80 -28.80 -12.73
C ALA A 487 -10.79 -29.40 -13.74
N THR A 488 -12.08 -29.38 -13.40
CA THR A 488 -13.15 -29.90 -14.25
C THR A 488 -13.92 -28.79 -14.95
N THR A 489 -13.88 -27.58 -14.37
CA THR A 489 -14.52 -26.38 -14.88
C THR A 489 -13.54 -25.21 -14.95
N VAL A 490 -13.70 -24.39 -15.99
CA VAL A 490 -12.95 -23.13 -16.19
C VAL A 490 -13.95 -22.03 -16.57
N GLY A 491 -13.90 -20.93 -15.83
CA GLY A 491 -14.78 -19.78 -15.97
C GLY A 491 -14.49 -18.87 -17.16
N GLU A 492 -15.34 -17.87 -17.35
CA GLU A 492 -15.16 -16.83 -18.39
C GLU A 492 -13.86 -16.05 -18.19
N ASP A 493 -13.21 -15.64 -19.28
CA ASP A 493 -11.99 -14.80 -19.26
C ASP A 493 -10.84 -15.34 -18.39
N ALA A 494 -10.87 -16.61 -17.94
CA ALA A 494 -9.96 -17.15 -16.92
C ALA A 494 -8.47 -16.93 -17.21
N PHE A 495 -8.07 -16.97 -18.49
CA PHE A 495 -6.70 -16.77 -18.97
C PHE A 495 -6.61 -15.57 -19.93
N ARG A 496 -7.54 -14.64 -19.86
CA ARG A 496 -7.54 -13.46 -20.74
C ARG A 496 -6.34 -12.57 -20.45
N TYR A 497 -5.72 -12.01 -21.49
CA TYR A 497 -4.52 -11.14 -21.42
C TYR A 497 -3.29 -11.79 -20.77
N THR A 498 -3.23 -13.12 -20.71
CA THR A 498 -2.02 -13.85 -20.30
C THR A 498 -1.01 -13.88 -21.44
N PHE A 499 -0.42 -12.73 -21.77
CA PHE A 499 0.43 -12.53 -22.95
C PHE A 499 1.67 -13.44 -22.98
N TYR A 500 2.12 -13.93 -21.85
CA TYR A 500 3.33 -14.75 -21.70
C TYR A 500 3.04 -16.25 -21.62
N LEU A 501 1.79 -16.67 -21.50
CA LEU A 501 1.39 -18.07 -21.31
C LEU A 501 1.82 -18.91 -22.52
N GLU A 502 2.73 -19.84 -22.32
CA GLU A 502 3.25 -20.76 -23.34
C GLU A 502 2.57 -22.12 -23.29
N GLU A 503 2.22 -22.60 -22.08
CA GLU A 503 1.62 -23.90 -21.86
C GLU A 503 0.60 -23.86 -20.74
N VAL A 504 -0.53 -24.57 -20.94
CA VAL A 504 -1.55 -24.77 -19.92
C VAL A 504 -1.92 -26.25 -19.83
N ASN A 505 -1.88 -26.80 -18.62
CA ASN A 505 -2.30 -28.19 -18.34
C ASN A 505 -3.67 -28.22 -17.66
N LEU A 506 -4.70 -28.59 -18.45
CA LEU A 506 -6.11 -28.71 -18.05
C LEU A 506 -6.64 -30.10 -18.36
N GLU A 507 -5.92 -31.16 -17.99
CA GLU A 507 -6.17 -32.54 -18.41
C GLU A 507 -7.58 -33.04 -18.06
N SER A 508 -8.14 -32.62 -16.90
CA SER A 508 -9.47 -33.08 -16.44
C SER A 508 -10.63 -32.14 -16.84
N VAL A 509 -10.35 -31.01 -17.47
CA VAL A 509 -11.42 -30.06 -17.82
C VAL A 509 -12.46 -30.71 -18.70
N GLU A 510 -13.70 -30.70 -18.25
CA GLU A 510 -14.87 -31.16 -18.96
C GLU A 510 -15.65 -30.03 -19.64
N THR A 511 -15.67 -28.86 -19.01
CA THR A 511 -16.49 -27.74 -19.46
C THR A 511 -15.79 -26.41 -19.28
N PHE A 512 -15.77 -25.60 -20.32
CA PHE A 512 -15.49 -24.17 -20.26
C PHE A 512 -16.83 -23.44 -20.12
N VAL A 513 -16.96 -22.64 -19.07
CA VAL A 513 -18.24 -21.99 -18.72
C VAL A 513 -18.27 -20.58 -19.31
N GLY A 514 -19.47 -20.14 -19.69
CA GLY A 514 -19.72 -18.78 -20.13
C GLY A 514 -19.63 -18.55 -21.64
N THR A 515 -19.75 -17.30 -22.03
CA THR A 515 -19.81 -16.86 -23.44
C THR A 515 -18.61 -16.02 -23.86
N LYS A 516 -17.69 -15.72 -22.94
CA LYS A 516 -16.48 -14.95 -23.21
C LYS A 516 -15.26 -15.84 -23.40
N ALA A 517 -14.25 -15.31 -24.07
CA ALA A 517 -13.07 -16.04 -24.47
C ALA A 517 -12.13 -16.31 -23.30
N GLN A 518 -11.99 -17.58 -22.90
CA GLN A 518 -11.11 -18.01 -21.82
C GLN A 518 -9.62 -17.70 -22.09
N PHE A 519 -9.20 -17.69 -23.35
CA PHE A 519 -7.81 -17.47 -23.79
C PHE A 519 -7.64 -16.23 -24.69
N CYS A 520 -8.47 -15.19 -24.47
CA CYS A 520 -8.35 -13.97 -25.26
C CYS A 520 -6.94 -13.37 -25.08
N ASP A 521 -6.28 -13.10 -26.21
CA ASP A 521 -4.93 -12.52 -26.31
C ASP A 521 -3.79 -13.31 -25.61
N SER A 522 -3.97 -14.62 -25.35
CA SER A 522 -2.90 -15.52 -24.89
C SER A 522 -1.97 -15.89 -26.06
N VAL A 523 -1.25 -14.92 -26.60
CA VAL A 523 -0.54 -14.99 -27.90
C VAL A 523 0.63 -15.98 -27.96
N LYS A 524 1.25 -16.32 -26.84
CA LYS A 524 2.38 -17.24 -26.78
C LYS A 524 1.97 -18.71 -26.59
N LEU A 525 0.69 -18.99 -26.35
CA LEU A 525 0.19 -20.37 -26.17
C LEU A 525 0.47 -21.20 -27.42
N LYS A 526 1.17 -22.33 -27.23
CA LYS A 526 1.60 -23.23 -28.34
C LYS A 526 0.67 -24.41 -28.53
N TYR A 527 0.19 -24.98 -27.43
CA TYR A 527 -0.58 -26.22 -27.44
C TYR A 527 -1.81 -26.07 -26.53
N LEU A 528 -2.97 -26.40 -27.06
CA LEU A 528 -4.20 -26.51 -26.30
C LEU A 528 -4.58 -27.98 -26.20
N TYR A 529 -4.24 -28.64 -25.08
CA TYR A 529 -4.47 -30.06 -24.83
C TYR A 529 -5.63 -30.27 -23.88
N LEU A 530 -6.78 -30.74 -24.42
CA LEU A 530 -8.07 -30.83 -23.74
C LEU A 530 -8.68 -32.24 -23.92
N PRO A 531 -8.09 -33.27 -23.35
CA PRO A 531 -8.49 -34.69 -23.64
C PRO A 531 -9.90 -35.02 -23.17
N ASN A 532 -10.44 -34.27 -22.19
CA ASN A 532 -11.73 -34.57 -21.59
C ASN A 532 -12.80 -33.50 -21.88
N ALA A 533 -12.45 -32.38 -22.49
CA ALA A 533 -13.35 -31.29 -22.72
C ALA A 533 -14.49 -31.63 -23.68
N LYS A 534 -15.70 -31.27 -23.32
CA LYS A 534 -16.94 -31.40 -24.11
C LYS A 534 -17.09 -30.30 -25.15
N ASN A 535 -16.44 -29.16 -24.88
CA ASN A 535 -16.38 -28.05 -25.80
C ASN A 535 -14.93 -27.55 -25.97
N ILE A 536 -14.60 -27.02 -27.12
CA ILE A 536 -13.36 -26.26 -27.33
C ILE A 536 -13.67 -24.82 -26.92
N PRO A 537 -12.85 -24.19 -26.05
CA PRO A 537 -13.10 -22.85 -25.56
C PRO A 537 -13.05 -21.81 -26.68
N LEU A 538 -13.71 -20.69 -26.45
CA LEU A 538 -13.64 -19.56 -27.31
C LEU A 538 -12.19 -19.01 -27.33
N LEU A 539 -11.63 -18.92 -28.55
CA LEU A 539 -10.31 -18.35 -28.81
C LEU A 539 -10.52 -17.03 -29.52
N GLU A 540 -10.17 -15.94 -28.89
CA GLU A 540 -10.37 -14.59 -29.39
C GLU A 540 -9.08 -13.79 -29.34
N TRP A 541 -8.86 -12.94 -30.33
CA TRP A 541 -7.66 -12.12 -30.47
C TRP A 541 -8.09 -10.67 -30.70
N GLN A 542 -8.37 -9.95 -29.59
CA GLN A 542 -8.82 -8.55 -29.59
C GLN A 542 -7.67 -7.55 -29.45
N MET A 543 -6.52 -7.86 -30.04
CA MET A 543 -5.35 -6.97 -29.92
C MET A 543 -5.64 -5.59 -30.47
N SER A 544 -5.40 -4.56 -29.69
CA SER A 544 -5.54 -3.18 -30.16
C SER A 544 -4.67 -2.95 -31.39
N LEU A 545 -5.15 -2.12 -32.33
CA LEU A 545 -4.43 -1.76 -33.58
C LEU A 545 -2.98 -1.29 -33.33
N GLU A 546 -2.68 -0.73 -32.15
CA GLU A 546 -1.33 -0.31 -31.76
C GLU A 546 -0.36 -1.48 -31.57
N VAL A 547 -0.82 -2.59 -31.00
CA VAL A 547 0.00 -3.80 -30.75
C VAL A 547 0.25 -4.54 -32.07
N LEU A 548 -0.73 -4.56 -32.98
CA LEU A 548 -0.61 -5.15 -34.32
C LEU A 548 0.34 -4.34 -35.24
N GLN A 549 0.40 -3.03 -35.09
CA GLN A 549 1.26 -2.16 -35.94
C GLN A 549 2.76 -2.29 -35.65
N ASN A 550 3.13 -2.72 -34.43
CA ASN A 550 4.55 -2.90 -34.05
C ASN A 550 5.14 -4.27 -34.42
N GLY A 551 4.38 -5.17 -35.06
CA GLY A 551 4.87 -6.44 -35.63
C GLY A 551 5.46 -7.47 -34.65
N SER A 552 5.29 -7.27 -33.35
CA SER A 552 5.97 -8.05 -32.30
C SER A 552 5.18 -9.28 -31.80
N TRP A 553 3.90 -9.38 -32.11
CA TRP A 553 3.01 -10.39 -31.51
C TRP A 553 2.30 -11.24 -32.56
N GLU A 554 2.94 -12.31 -32.96
CA GLU A 554 2.28 -13.40 -33.71
C GLU A 554 1.84 -14.48 -32.75
N THR A 555 0.57 -14.97 -32.89
CA THR A 555 0.10 -16.10 -32.09
C THR A 555 0.94 -17.35 -32.37
N GLN A 556 1.27 -18.08 -31.32
CA GLN A 556 2.16 -19.23 -31.39
C GLN A 556 1.40 -20.57 -31.44
N LEU A 557 0.06 -20.55 -31.42
CA LEU A 557 -0.77 -21.77 -31.37
C LEU A 557 -0.52 -22.68 -32.57
N GLU A 558 -0.07 -23.90 -32.29
CA GLU A 558 0.28 -24.92 -33.29
C GLU A 558 -0.73 -26.06 -33.34
N PHE A 559 -1.28 -26.47 -32.17
CA PHE A 559 -2.15 -27.66 -32.08
C PHE A 559 -3.31 -27.42 -31.09
N ILE A 560 -4.49 -27.92 -31.50
CA ILE A 560 -5.64 -28.08 -30.62
C ILE A 560 -5.97 -29.57 -30.58
N TYR A 561 -6.00 -30.17 -29.38
CA TYR A 561 -6.36 -31.56 -29.15
C TYR A 561 -7.53 -31.65 -28.20
N ALA A 562 -8.72 -32.00 -28.71
CA ALA A 562 -9.97 -32.06 -27.96
C ALA A 562 -10.83 -33.25 -28.43
N PRO A 563 -10.41 -34.52 -28.17
CA PRO A 563 -11.02 -35.71 -28.76
C PRO A 563 -12.46 -35.97 -28.35
N LYS A 564 -12.92 -35.42 -27.21
CA LYS A 564 -14.30 -35.56 -26.72
C LYS A 564 -15.19 -34.38 -27.03
N ALA A 565 -14.65 -33.32 -27.55
CA ALA A 565 -15.44 -32.11 -27.85
C ALA A 565 -16.48 -32.37 -28.92
N THR A 566 -17.71 -31.99 -28.64
CA THR A 566 -18.85 -32.00 -29.57
C THR A 566 -19.17 -30.61 -30.10
N GLU A 567 -18.65 -29.59 -29.45
CA GLU A 567 -18.90 -28.19 -29.76
C GLU A 567 -17.60 -27.40 -29.79
N PHE A 568 -17.49 -26.46 -30.71
CA PHE A 568 -16.49 -25.41 -30.73
C PHE A 568 -17.20 -24.09 -30.41
N GLN A 569 -16.89 -23.50 -29.27
CA GLN A 569 -17.50 -22.22 -28.87
C GLN A 569 -17.07 -21.11 -29.84
N GLN A 570 -18.03 -20.35 -30.33
CA GLN A 570 -17.82 -19.32 -31.36
C GLN A 570 -18.66 -18.08 -31.05
N THR A 571 -18.10 -16.92 -31.33
CA THR A 571 -18.81 -15.65 -31.43
C THR A 571 -18.55 -15.03 -32.80
N GLU A 572 -19.23 -13.93 -33.13
CA GLU A 572 -18.98 -13.14 -34.35
C GLU A 572 -17.51 -12.66 -34.46
N GLU A 573 -16.79 -12.65 -33.34
CA GLU A 573 -15.39 -12.17 -33.23
C GLU A 573 -14.35 -13.31 -33.08
N SER A 574 -14.77 -14.58 -32.98
CA SER A 574 -13.86 -15.71 -32.83
C SER A 574 -13.14 -16.03 -34.13
N ASP A 575 -11.82 -15.81 -34.16
CA ASP A 575 -11.06 -15.89 -35.39
C ASP A 575 -9.71 -16.62 -35.23
N LEU A 576 -9.59 -17.80 -35.80
CA LEU A 576 -8.31 -18.50 -35.95
C LEU A 576 -7.42 -17.87 -37.06
N TYR A 577 -7.90 -16.84 -37.75
CA TYR A 577 -7.17 -16.13 -38.80
C TYR A 577 -5.78 -15.64 -38.38
N TYR A 578 -5.65 -15.24 -37.12
CA TYR A 578 -4.38 -14.79 -36.54
C TYR A 578 -3.46 -15.94 -36.12
N CYS A 579 -3.95 -17.19 -36.09
CA CYS A 579 -3.17 -18.37 -35.71
C CYS A 579 -2.34 -18.90 -36.89
N LYS A 580 -1.41 -18.10 -37.42
CA LYS A 580 -0.60 -18.44 -38.61
C LYS A 580 0.28 -19.69 -38.44
N LYS A 581 0.57 -20.08 -37.21
CA LYS A 581 1.36 -21.28 -36.89
C LYS A 581 0.53 -22.53 -36.67
N LEU A 582 -0.80 -22.44 -36.68
CA LEU A 582 -1.69 -23.56 -36.47
C LEU A 582 -1.48 -24.64 -37.54
N LYS A 583 -1.20 -25.85 -37.11
CA LYS A 583 -0.89 -27.01 -37.94
C LYS A 583 -2.01 -28.04 -37.98
N SER A 584 -2.70 -28.25 -36.84
CA SER A 584 -3.83 -29.20 -36.81
C SER A 584 -4.80 -28.97 -35.66
N ILE A 585 -6.04 -29.34 -35.89
CA ILE A 585 -7.11 -29.50 -34.89
C ILE A 585 -7.56 -30.94 -34.89
N PHE A 586 -7.50 -31.60 -33.73
CA PHE A 586 -7.99 -32.99 -33.55
C PHE A 586 -9.23 -32.96 -32.64
N ALA A 587 -10.40 -33.07 -33.26
CA ALA A 587 -11.71 -33.06 -32.60
C ALA A 587 -12.69 -34.03 -33.32
N PRO A 588 -12.46 -35.34 -33.27
CA PRO A 588 -13.19 -36.33 -34.09
C PRO A 588 -14.67 -36.52 -33.70
N ASN A 589 -15.12 -35.93 -32.60
CA ASN A 589 -16.54 -36.00 -32.19
C ASN A 589 -17.29 -34.65 -32.38
N LEU A 590 -16.67 -33.69 -33.00
CA LEU A 590 -17.27 -32.36 -33.21
C LEU A 590 -18.53 -32.49 -34.09
N GLU A 591 -19.66 -32.01 -33.62
CA GLU A 591 -20.98 -32.11 -34.30
C GLU A 591 -21.24 -30.93 -35.21
N SER A 592 -20.67 -29.78 -34.89
CA SER A 592 -20.81 -28.56 -35.68
C SER A 592 -19.52 -27.74 -35.69
N LEU A 593 -19.12 -27.28 -36.84
CA LEU A 593 -18.05 -26.30 -37.04
C LEU A 593 -18.48 -25.36 -38.17
N ASN A 594 -18.71 -24.12 -37.86
CA ASN A 594 -19.01 -23.13 -38.87
C ASN A 594 -17.69 -22.54 -39.38
N LEU A 595 -17.36 -22.81 -40.63
CA LEU A 595 -16.16 -22.31 -41.27
C LEU A 595 -16.57 -21.22 -42.26
N SER A 596 -16.14 -19.98 -42.06
CA SER A 596 -16.28 -18.92 -43.05
C SER A 596 -14.95 -18.64 -43.76
N MET A 597 -14.99 -18.63 -45.07
CA MET A 597 -13.89 -18.19 -45.92
C MET A 597 -14.22 -16.80 -46.44
N GLN A 598 -13.68 -15.77 -45.86
CA GLN A 598 -13.85 -14.44 -46.46
C GLN A 598 -12.76 -14.04 -47.46
N SER A 599 -13.22 -13.45 -48.54
CA SER A 599 -12.44 -12.58 -49.41
C SER A 599 -12.17 -11.25 -48.72
N ALA A 600 -11.07 -10.60 -49.07
CA ALA A 600 -10.39 -9.47 -48.46
C ALA A 600 -11.19 -8.15 -48.18
N ASP A 601 -12.51 -8.16 -48.17
CA ASP A 601 -13.33 -6.97 -47.94
C ASP A 601 -14.05 -7.06 -46.60
N MET A 602 -13.68 -6.14 -45.68
CA MET A 602 -14.05 -6.13 -44.24
C MET A 602 -15.49 -5.68 -43.91
N ASP A 603 -16.43 -5.67 -44.89
CA ASP A 603 -17.69 -4.96 -44.70
C ASP A 603 -18.94 -5.81 -44.39
N GLU A 604 -18.86 -7.14 -44.28
CA GLU A 604 -20.01 -7.96 -43.89
C GLU A 604 -19.62 -8.94 -42.76
N ALA A 605 -20.34 -8.87 -41.63
CA ALA A 605 -20.23 -9.81 -40.52
C ALA A 605 -20.70 -11.20 -40.97
N ASP A 606 -19.81 -12.18 -40.94
CA ASP A 606 -20.06 -13.57 -41.25
C ASP A 606 -19.72 -14.44 -40.04
N ASP A 607 -20.68 -15.22 -39.55
CA ASP A 607 -20.59 -16.01 -38.31
C ASP A 607 -19.82 -17.30 -38.51
N GLY A 608 -18.45 -17.26 -38.59
CA GLY A 608 -17.71 -18.51 -38.75
C GLY A 608 -16.21 -18.43 -38.38
N VAL A 609 -15.61 -19.61 -38.09
CA VAL A 609 -14.15 -19.72 -37.83
C VAL A 609 -13.37 -19.44 -39.11
N ARG A 610 -12.47 -18.47 -39.06
CA ARG A 610 -11.58 -18.09 -40.18
C ARG A 610 -10.20 -18.72 -39.96
N PHE A 611 -9.60 -19.18 -41.03
CA PHE A 611 -8.22 -19.67 -41.05
C PHE A 611 -7.30 -18.69 -41.76
N PRO A 612 -5.97 -18.71 -41.43
CA PRO A 612 -4.99 -17.91 -42.15
C PRO A 612 -5.04 -18.21 -43.67
N LYS A 613 -5.00 -17.18 -44.48
CA LYS A 613 -4.93 -17.32 -45.94
C LYS A 613 -3.72 -18.19 -46.32
N ASP A 614 -3.91 -19.17 -47.17
CA ASP A 614 -2.90 -20.15 -47.59
C ASP A 614 -2.43 -21.13 -46.48
N SER A 615 -3.19 -21.30 -45.39
CA SER A 615 -2.86 -22.27 -44.34
C SER A 615 -3.11 -23.72 -44.76
N ASN A 616 -2.18 -24.61 -44.40
CA ASN A 616 -2.33 -26.08 -44.61
C ASN A 616 -2.77 -26.74 -43.27
N VAL A 617 -3.75 -26.19 -42.57
CA VAL A 617 -4.24 -26.75 -41.32
C VAL A 617 -4.90 -28.11 -41.57
N LYS A 618 -4.44 -29.15 -40.85
CA LYS A 618 -5.04 -30.48 -40.92
C LYS A 618 -6.18 -30.61 -39.92
N LEU A 619 -7.37 -30.76 -40.41
CA LEU A 619 -8.58 -30.98 -39.60
C LEU A 619 -8.87 -32.48 -39.47
N TYR A 620 -8.87 -32.99 -38.24
CA TYR A 620 -9.28 -34.37 -37.92
C TYR A 620 -10.63 -34.29 -37.20
N LEU A 621 -11.69 -34.16 -38.01
CA LEU A 621 -13.07 -33.90 -37.57
C LEU A 621 -13.93 -35.15 -37.73
N SER A 622 -15.14 -35.16 -37.18
CA SER A 622 -16.12 -36.20 -37.25
C SER A 622 -16.72 -36.37 -38.65
N ASP A 623 -16.98 -37.62 -39.07
CA ASP A 623 -17.83 -37.92 -40.24
C ASP A 623 -19.30 -37.46 -40.05
N LYS A 624 -19.67 -36.98 -38.87
CA LYS A 624 -21.01 -36.53 -38.50
C LYS A 624 -21.20 -35.03 -38.64
N LEU A 625 -20.21 -34.26 -39.07
CA LEU A 625 -20.33 -32.84 -39.31
C LEU A 625 -21.44 -32.57 -40.33
N THR A 626 -22.53 -31.93 -39.90
CA THR A 626 -23.75 -31.75 -40.68
C THR A 626 -23.80 -30.41 -41.43
N THR A 627 -22.83 -29.53 -41.20
CA THR A 627 -22.74 -28.23 -41.88
C THR A 627 -21.34 -27.98 -42.40
N TYR A 628 -21.18 -28.15 -43.69
CA TYR A 628 -20.11 -27.56 -44.51
C TYR A 628 -20.68 -26.36 -45.23
N SER A 629 -20.14 -25.17 -45.07
CA SER A 629 -20.18 -24.23 -46.19
C SER A 629 -18.94 -24.55 -47.06
N ASP A 630 -19.14 -24.80 -48.32
CA ASP A 630 -18.15 -25.29 -49.30
C ASP A 630 -16.82 -24.55 -49.25
N PHE A 631 -15.74 -25.33 -49.28
CA PHE A 631 -14.38 -24.89 -49.52
C PHE A 631 -14.26 -24.13 -50.84
#